data_7acae6ad5354c7926727fc6973e6e593
#
_entry.id   7acae6ad5354c7926727fc6973e6e593
#
_cell.length_a   1.000
_cell.length_b   1.000
_cell.length_c   1.000
_cell.angle_alpha   90.00
_cell.angle_beta   90.00
_cell.angle_gamma   90.00
#
_symmetry.space_group_name_H-M   'P 1'
#
loop_
_entity.id
_entity.type
_entity.pdbx_description
1 polymer ?
#
loop_
_entity_poly.entity_id
_entity_poly.type
_entity_poly.pdbx_seq_one_letter_code
_entity_poly.pdbx_strand_id
1 'polypeptide(L)'
;MENGIKDHVFIVFALDHYNPLGVVRSLGEAGINPVLIAVKHKVDLTVKSKYVKECYKVKNVEEGFNILVKNFSSKYKYKPFVITCDDKTEGYLDEHYDELKDNFYFFNAGDKGQIAKYMDKKNILELAKKHGLKILNSIVVSRGEIPDSIGYPIITKSISPNSGKWKSDVHICFSEAELIKAYNGISTSIV
;
A
#
# COMPACT_ATOMS: atom_id res chain seq x y z
N MET A 1 14.74 -26.49 20.77
CA MET A 1 14.76 -25.03 21.03
C MET A 1 13.72 -24.41 20.12
N GLU A 2 12.65 -23.88 20.68
CA GLU A 2 11.66 -23.16 19.90
C GLU A 2 12.32 -21.94 19.26
N ASN A 3 12.25 -21.88 17.93
CA ASN A 3 12.77 -20.73 17.18
C ASN A 3 11.92 -19.52 17.53
N GLY A 4 12.47 -18.58 18.25
CA GLY A 4 11.78 -17.34 18.59
C GLY A 4 11.64 -16.44 17.35
N ILE A 5 10.54 -15.69 17.26
CA ILE A 5 10.31 -14.71 16.18
C ILE A 5 11.48 -13.73 16.03
N LYS A 6 12.23 -13.49 17.10
CA LYS A 6 13.41 -12.61 17.13
C LYS A 6 14.62 -13.15 16.38
N ASP A 7 14.62 -14.44 16.01
CA ASP A 7 15.69 -15.05 15.21
C ASP A 7 15.58 -14.70 13.72
N HIS A 8 14.43 -14.17 13.31
CA HIS A 8 14.21 -13.68 11.95
C HIS A 8 14.75 -12.27 11.76
N VAL A 9 15.16 -11.97 10.55
CA VAL A 9 15.43 -10.59 10.12
C VAL A 9 14.11 -9.93 9.75
N PHE A 10 13.88 -8.74 10.27
CA PHE A 10 12.73 -7.90 9.89
C PHE A 10 13.19 -6.77 8.99
N ILE A 11 12.56 -6.63 7.85
CA ILE A 11 12.84 -5.63 6.84
C ILE A 11 11.59 -4.78 6.66
N VAL A 12 11.70 -3.49 6.94
CA VAL A 12 10.64 -2.53 6.61
C VAL A 12 11.00 -1.91 5.26
N PHE A 13 10.20 -2.18 4.24
CA PHE A 13 10.37 -1.69 2.88
C PHE A 13 9.22 -0.77 2.51
N ALA A 14 9.46 0.53 2.46
CA ALA A 14 8.41 1.53 2.31
C ALA A 14 8.91 2.88 1.77
N LEU A 15 7.97 3.70 1.30
CA LEU A 15 8.18 5.14 1.16
C LEU A 15 8.49 5.75 2.54
N ASP A 16 9.50 6.62 2.64
CA ASP A 16 9.89 7.21 3.92
C ASP A 16 8.90 8.29 4.37
N HIS A 17 7.94 7.90 5.20
CA HIS A 17 6.94 8.78 5.80
C HIS A 17 6.52 8.26 7.21
N TYR A 18 5.39 8.71 7.75
CA TYR A 18 4.98 8.41 9.13
C TYR A 18 4.54 6.95 9.37
N ASN A 19 3.99 6.23 8.37
CA ASN A 19 3.55 4.84 8.56
C ASN A 19 4.74 3.91 8.89
N PRO A 20 5.81 3.82 8.06
CA PRO A 20 6.95 2.99 8.40
C PRO A 20 7.62 3.42 9.72
N LEU A 21 7.59 4.70 10.08
CA LEU A 21 8.08 5.15 11.39
C LEU A 21 7.31 4.50 12.54
N GLY A 22 5.98 4.38 12.42
CA GLY A 22 5.13 3.69 13.38
C GLY A 22 5.52 2.21 13.51
N VAL A 23 5.67 1.51 12.39
CA VAL A 23 6.07 0.09 12.37
C VAL A 23 7.46 -0.11 12.97
N VAL A 24 8.45 0.69 12.57
CA VAL A 24 9.81 0.62 13.12
C VAL A 24 9.83 0.85 14.63
N ARG A 25 9.04 1.78 15.15
CA ARG A 25 8.93 2.02 16.60
C ARG A 25 8.30 0.84 17.32
N SER A 26 7.20 0.30 16.82
CA SER A 26 6.53 -0.85 17.44
C SER A 26 7.43 -2.08 17.48
N LEU A 27 8.17 -2.36 16.40
CA LEU A 27 9.18 -3.44 16.40
C LEU A 27 10.30 -3.16 17.40
N GLY A 28 10.83 -1.94 17.43
CA GLY A 28 11.90 -1.55 18.33
C GLY A 28 11.54 -1.61 19.81
N GLU A 29 10.31 -1.23 20.17
CA GLU A 29 9.77 -1.35 21.53
C GLU A 29 9.60 -2.83 21.93
N ALA A 30 9.32 -3.71 20.97
CA ALA A 30 9.32 -5.17 21.17
C ALA A 30 10.73 -5.80 21.18
N GLY A 31 11.79 -4.99 21.07
CA GLY A 31 13.18 -5.44 21.06
C GLY A 31 13.65 -5.99 19.71
N ILE A 32 12.97 -5.66 18.61
CA ILE A 32 13.32 -6.03 17.24
C ILE A 32 13.77 -4.76 16.50
N ASN A 33 15.05 -4.69 16.15
CA ASN A 33 15.60 -3.58 15.38
C ASN A 33 15.60 -3.96 13.88
N PRO A 34 14.68 -3.43 13.07
CA PRO A 34 14.56 -3.83 11.67
C PRO A 34 15.64 -3.19 10.78
N VAL A 35 15.87 -3.84 9.65
CA VAL A 35 16.48 -3.19 8.48
C VAL A 35 15.44 -2.32 7.81
N LEU A 36 15.83 -1.13 7.36
CA LEU A 36 14.96 -0.22 6.63
C LEU A 36 15.44 -0.07 5.18
N ILE A 37 14.58 -0.38 4.23
CA ILE A 37 14.74 0.00 2.82
C ILE A 37 13.80 1.20 2.60
N ALA A 38 14.38 2.40 2.65
CA ALA A 38 13.65 3.66 2.60
C ALA A 38 13.61 4.22 1.19
N VAL A 39 12.47 4.13 0.53
CA VAL A 39 12.24 4.77 -0.76
C VAL A 39 12.04 6.27 -0.55
N LYS A 40 12.78 7.07 -1.31
CA LYS A 40 12.75 8.53 -1.22
C LYS A 40 11.32 9.08 -1.28
N HIS A 41 10.97 9.86 -0.27
CA HIS A 41 9.71 10.60 -0.17
C HIS A 41 10.00 12.07 0.19
N LYS A 42 8.96 12.84 0.53
CA LYS A 42 9.08 14.29 0.78
C LYS A 42 9.95 14.65 1.98
N VAL A 43 9.97 13.78 2.99
CA VAL A 43 10.67 14.04 4.27
C VAL A 43 11.35 12.76 4.75
N ASP A 44 12.58 12.86 5.19
CA ASP A 44 13.33 11.78 5.83
C ASP A 44 12.89 11.63 7.30
N LEU A 45 11.93 10.78 7.59
CA LEU A 45 11.38 10.56 8.94
C LEU A 45 11.89 9.26 9.56
N THR A 46 11.62 8.14 8.91
CA THR A 46 11.88 6.80 9.45
C THR A 46 13.36 6.52 9.58
N VAL A 47 14.15 7.01 8.63
CA VAL A 47 15.63 6.85 8.61
C VAL A 47 16.33 7.44 9.84
N LYS A 48 15.66 8.34 10.57
CA LYS A 48 16.19 8.95 11.80
C LYS A 48 15.83 8.19 13.07
N SER A 49 15.07 7.10 12.97
CA SER A 49 14.65 6.33 14.13
C SER A 49 15.83 5.57 14.76
N LYS A 50 15.98 5.68 16.08
CA LYS A 50 16.98 4.93 16.85
C LYS A 50 16.84 3.41 16.80
N TYR A 51 15.68 2.92 16.38
CA TYR A 51 15.38 1.49 16.28
C TYR A 51 15.78 0.88 14.93
N VAL A 52 16.14 1.67 13.93
CA VAL A 52 16.64 1.17 12.65
C VAL A 52 18.04 0.61 12.85
N LYS A 53 18.22 -0.70 12.58
CA LYS A 53 19.51 -1.39 12.69
C LYS A 53 20.44 -1.05 11.53
N GLU A 54 19.88 -1.01 10.32
CA GLU A 54 20.57 -0.75 9.06
C GLU A 54 19.60 -0.05 8.11
N CYS A 55 20.08 0.88 7.29
CA CYS A 55 19.24 1.66 6.39
C CYS A 55 19.81 1.73 4.99
N TYR A 56 19.00 1.35 4.01
CA TYR A 56 19.22 1.55 2.57
C TYR A 56 18.30 2.64 2.06
N LYS A 57 18.86 3.81 1.72
CA LYS A 57 18.11 4.90 1.08
C LYS A 57 18.15 4.69 -0.43
N VAL A 58 16.96 4.58 -1.05
CA VAL A 58 16.81 4.31 -2.47
C VAL A 58 15.92 5.36 -3.15
N LYS A 59 16.10 5.53 -4.45
CA LYS A 59 15.39 6.56 -5.24
C LYS A 59 13.98 6.12 -5.60
N ASN A 60 13.77 4.82 -5.82
CA ASN A 60 12.51 4.24 -6.25
C ASN A 60 12.34 2.82 -5.69
N VAL A 61 11.16 2.24 -5.90
CA VAL A 61 10.81 0.91 -5.39
C VAL A 61 11.64 -0.19 -6.06
N GLU A 62 11.91 -0.07 -7.34
CA GLU A 62 12.70 -1.04 -8.10
C GLU A 62 14.13 -1.17 -7.54
N GLU A 63 14.80 -0.05 -7.25
CA GLU A 63 16.12 -0.06 -6.61
C GLU A 63 16.07 -0.74 -5.24
N GLY A 64 15.02 -0.46 -4.45
CA GLY A 64 14.79 -1.10 -3.14
C GLY A 64 14.55 -2.61 -3.26
N PHE A 65 13.77 -3.04 -4.23
CA PHE A 65 13.52 -4.44 -4.53
C PHE A 65 14.82 -5.18 -4.91
N ASN A 66 15.63 -4.58 -5.75
CA ASN A 66 16.92 -5.16 -6.14
C ASN A 66 17.85 -5.34 -4.92
N ILE A 67 17.85 -4.39 -3.97
CA ILE A 67 18.58 -4.52 -2.70
C ILE A 67 17.98 -5.64 -1.86
N LEU A 68 16.65 -5.72 -1.74
CA LEU A 68 15.94 -6.76 -1.00
C LEU A 68 16.37 -8.15 -1.48
N VAL A 69 16.25 -8.40 -2.77
CA VAL A 69 16.56 -9.71 -3.37
C VAL A 69 18.06 -10.01 -3.27
N LYS A 70 18.93 -9.09 -3.67
CA LYS A 70 20.40 -9.30 -3.69
C LYS A 70 20.97 -9.53 -2.30
N ASN A 71 20.51 -8.80 -1.30
CA ASN A 71 21.14 -8.79 0.02
C ASN A 71 20.49 -9.76 1.00
N PHE A 72 19.22 -10.13 0.81
CA PHE A 72 18.46 -10.85 1.82
C PHE A 72 17.87 -12.18 1.36
N SER A 73 17.84 -12.51 0.04
CA SER A 73 17.43 -13.82 -0.43
C SER A 73 18.44 -14.88 -0.04
N SER A 74 17.95 -16.03 0.44
CA SER A 74 18.72 -17.28 0.67
C SER A 74 19.97 -17.14 1.57
N LYS A 75 20.13 -16.03 2.29
CA LYS A 75 21.30 -15.76 3.14
C LYS A 75 21.07 -16.12 4.61
N TYR A 76 19.84 -16.35 5.00
CA TYR A 76 19.47 -16.51 6.40
C TYR A 76 18.93 -17.91 6.66
N LYS A 77 19.22 -18.42 7.85
CA LYS A 77 18.67 -19.72 8.32
C LYS A 77 17.15 -19.72 8.35
N TYR A 78 16.55 -18.57 8.68
CA TYR A 78 15.11 -18.34 8.69
C TYR A 78 14.75 -17.26 7.69
N LYS A 79 13.68 -17.46 6.92
CA LYS A 79 13.19 -16.48 5.96
C LYS A 79 12.97 -15.12 6.62
N PRO A 80 13.52 -14.02 6.08
CA PRO A 80 13.23 -12.68 6.59
C PRO A 80 11.75 -12.32 6.45
N PHE A 81 11.25 -11.50 7.37
CA PHE A 81 9.95 -10.84 7.24
C PHE A 81 10.13 -9.51 6.50
N VAL A 82 9.33 -9.30 5.47
CA VAL A 82 9.24 -8.03 4.74
C VAL A 82 7.90 -7.38 5.06
N ILE A 83 7.95 -6.16 5.59
CA ILE A 83 6.78 -5.38 5.97
C ILE A 83 6.75 -4.13 5.11
N THR A 84 5.72 -4.00 4.30
CA THR A 84 5.42 -2.80 3.51
C THR A 84 4.51 -1.87 4.31
N CYS A 85 4.48 -0.59 3.97
CA CYS A 85 3.69 0.41 4.70
C CYS A 85 2.93 1.36 3.78
N ASP A 86 2.92 1.08 2.49
CA ASP A 86 2.23 1.87 1.47
C ASP A 86 1.87 1.01 0.25
N ASP A 87 0.82 1.45 -0.46
CA ASP A 87 0.26 0.72 -1.60
C ASP A 87 1.26 0.53 -2.75
N LYS A 88 2.23 1.45 -2.89
CA LYS A 88 3.19 1.39 -3.98
C LYS A 88 4.22 0.29 -3.78
N THR A 89 4.77 0.18 -2.58
CA THR A 89 5.71 -0.90 -2.26
C THR A 89 4.99 -2.24 -2.17
N GLU A 90 3.79 -2.28 -1.60
CA GLU A 90 2.96 -3.49 -1.53
C GLU A 90 2.62 -4.02 -2.93
N GLY A 91 2.07 -3.17 -3.79
CA GLY A 91 1.73 -3.58 -5.17
C GLY A 91 2.94 -4.05 -5.96
N TYR A 92 4.12 -3.46 -5.73
CA TYR A 92 5.35 -3.91 -6.39
C TYR A 92 5.78 -5.30 -5.93
N LEU A 93 5.69 -5.61 -4.62
CA LEU A 93 6.00 -6.95 -4.11
C LEU A 93 4.98 -7.99 -4.59
N ASP A 94 3.70 -7.62 -4.67
CA ASP A 94 2.64 -8.49 -5.18
C ASP A 94 2.86 -8.89 -6.65
N GLU A 95 3.31 -7.94 -7.48
CA GLU A 95 3.69 -8.21 -8.88
C GLU A 95 4.93 -9.13 -9.01
N HIS A 96 5.77 -9.19 -7.97
CA HIS A 96 6.98 -10.03 -7.92
C HIS A 96 6.82 -11.21 -6.96
N TYR A 97 5.57 -11.61 -6.67
CA TYR A 97 5.24 -12.69 -5.74
C TYR A 97 6.06 -13.97 -5.97
N ASP A 98 6.17 -14.42 -7.21
CA ASP A 98 6.88 -15.67 -7.55
C ASP A 98 8.38 -15.63 -7.24
N GLU A 99 9.00 -14.46 -7.29
CA GLU A 99 10.42 -14.26 -6.96
C GLU A 99 10.67 -14.26 -5.44
N LEU A 100 9.64 -13.90 -4.66
CA LEU A 100 9.76 -13.65 -3.23
C LEU A 100 9.28 -14.81 -2.35
N LYS A 101 8.24 -15.54 -2.78
CA LYS A 101 7.50 -16.51 -1.96
C LYS A 101 8.36 -17.58 -1.27
N ASP A 102 9.45 -17.98 -1.92
CA ASP A 102 10.33 -19.02 -1.39
C ASP A 102 11.40 -18.48 -0.43
N ASN A 103 11.69 -17.18 -0.49
CA ASN A 103 12.79 -16.56 0.25
C ASN A 103 12.35 -15.65 1.40
N PHE A 104 11.10 -15.17 1.39
CA PHE A 104 10.61 -14.18 2.35
C PHE A 104 9.24 -14.55 2.90
N TYR A 105 8.96 -14.06 4.13
CA TYR A 105 7.61 -13.89 4.63
C TYR A 105 7.18 -12.46 4.36
N PHE A 106 6.10 -12.26 3.62
CA PHE A 106 5.54 -10.96 3.32
C PHE A 106 4.03 -11.06 3.17
N PHE A 107 3.34 -9.94 3.29
CA PHE A 107 1.90 -9.90 3.06
C PHE A 107 1.62 -10.25 1.59
N ASN A 108 0.73 -11.21 1.35
CA ASN A 108 0.36 -11.64 0.01
C ASN A 108 -0.99 -12.37 0.04
N ALA A 109 -1.60 -12.53 -1.12
CA ALA A 109 -2.86 -13.25 -1.29
C ALA A 109 -2.70 -14.64 -1.95
N GLY A 110 -1.49 -15.21 -1.90
CA GLY A 110 -1.19 -16.55 -2.38
C GLY A 110 -0.96 -16.66 -3.89
N ASP A 111 -1.08 -15.58 -4.63
CA ASP A 111 -0.86 -15.54 -6.08
C ASP A 111 -0.44 -14.13 -6.52
N LYS A 112 0.28 -14.07 -7.64
CA LYS A 112 0.77 -12.83 -8.25
C LYS A 112 -0.36 -11.89 -8.64
N GLY A 113 -0.24 -10.61 -8.28
CA GLY A 113 -1.15 -9.55 -8.70
C GLY A 113 -2.51 -9.54 -7.99
N GLN A 114 -2.74 -10.41 -7.00
CA GLN A 114 -4.04 -10.47 -6.32
C GLN A 114 -4.25 -9.31 -5.36
N ILE A 115 -3.22 -8.85 -4.68
CA ILE A 115 -3.32 -7.68 -3.81
C ILE A 115 -3.60 -6.43 -4.67
N ALA A 116 -2.81 -6.22 -5.73
CA ALA A 116 -2.99 -5.10 -6.66
C ALA A 116 -4.41 -5.09 -7.28
N LYS A 117 -4.94 -6.25 -7.64
CA LYS A 117 -6.31 -6.41 -8.16
C LYS A 117 -7.36 -5.88 -7.18
N TYR A 118 -7.23 -6.19 -5.88
CA TYR A 118 -8.21 -5.80 -4.86
C TYR A 118 -7.90 -4.46 -4.18
N MET A 119 -6.78 -3.82 -4.50
CA MET A 119 -6.57 -2.39 -4.24
C MET A 119 -7.48 -1.52 -5.11
N ASP A 120 -7.94 -2.02 -6.26
CA ASP A 120 -8.95 -1.37 -7.09
C ASP A 120 -10.31 -1.40 -6.38
N LYS A 121 -10.94 -0.22 -6.22
CA LYS A 121 -12.18 -0.08 -5.44
C LYS A 121 -13.36 -0.77 -6.09
N LYS A 122 -13.41 -0.84 -7.42
CA LYS A 122 -14.46 -1.57 -8.12
C LYS A 122 -14.35 -3.06 -7.81
N ASN A 123 -13.17 -3.63 -7.96
CA ASN A 123 -12.93 -5.06 -7.75
C ASN A 123 -13.21 -5.50 -6.31
N ILE A 124 -12.80 -4.70 -5.31
CA ILE A 124 -13.07 -5.05 -3.90
C ILE A 124 -14.57 -4.94 -3.56
N LEU A 125 -15.29 -3.97 -4.12
CA LEU A 125 -16.73 -3.85 -3.91
C LEU A 125 -17.50 -4.99 -4.58
N GLU A 126 -17.11 -5.41 -5.78
CA GLU A 126 -17.69 -6.58 -6.46
C GLU A 126 -17.44 -7.87 -5.65
N LEU A 127 -16.24 -8.04 -5.11
CA LEU A 127 -15.91 -9.17 -4.23
C LEU A 127 -16.76 -9.14 -2.96
N ALA A 128 -16.89 -8.00 -2.30
CA ALA A 128 -17.71 -7.84 -1.09
C ALA A 128 -19.17 -8.22 -1.37
N LYS A 129 -19.73 -7.74 -2.50
CA LYS A 129 -21.09 -8.09 -2.93
C LYS A 129 -21.24 -9.60 -3.16
N LYS A 130 -20.28 -10.23 -3.82
CA LYS A 130 -20.28 -11.68 -4.06
C LYS A 130 -20.32 -12.48 -2.77
N HIS A 131 -19.71 -11.97 -1.69
CA HIS A 131 -19.71 -12.60 -0.37
C HIS A 131 -20.84 -12.14 0.55
N GLY A 132 -21.88 -11.47 0.00
CA GLY A 132 -23.08 -11.07 0.75
C GLY A 132 -22.85 -9.92 1.74
N LEU A 133 -21.73 -9.20 1.65
CA LEU A 133 -21.49 -8.03 2.48
C LEU A 133 -22.37 -6.86 2.02
N LYS A 134 -22.89 -6.09 2.97
CA LYS A 134 -23.58 -4.83 2.66
C LYS A 134 -22.53 -3.82 2.17
N ILE A 135 -22.73 -3.33 0.96
CA ILE A 135 -21.92 -2.25 0.37
C ILE A 135 -22.82 -1.04 0.11
N LEU A 136 -22.21 0.13 0.07
CA LEU A 136 -22.89 1.33 -0.40
C LEU A 136 -23.12 1.22 -1.92
N ASN A 137 -24.21 1.82 -2.39
CA ASN A 137 -24.43 1.97 -3.81
C ASN A 137 -23.27 2.76 -4.40
N SER A 138 -22.62 2.20 -5.40
CA SER A 138 -21.46 2.81 -6.04
C SER A 138 -21.49 2.55 -7.53
N ILE A 139 -21.05 3.52 -8.27
CA ILE A 139 -20.90 3.48 -9.72
C ILE A 139 -19.55 4.05 -10.11
N VAL A 140 -19.01 3.59 -11.20
CA VAL A 140 -17.81 4.17 -11.81
C VAL A 140 -18.24 5.12 -12.90
N VAL A 141 -17.77 6.35 -12.82
CA VAL A 141 -18.07 7.40 -13.81
C VAL A 141 -16.79 8.03 -14.34
N SER A 142 -16.83 8.47 -15.58
CA SER A 142 -15.78 9.29 -16.15
C SER A 142 -15.85 10.73 -15.62
N ARG A 143 -14.73 11.43 -15.64
CA ARG A 143 -14.69 12.83 -15.24
C ARG A 143 -15.67 13.65 -16.11
N GLY A 144 -16.57 14.38 -15.45
CA GLY A 144 -17.59 15.21 -16.10
C GLY A 144 -18.93 14.51 -16.33
N GLU A 145 -19.00 13.21 -16.07
CA GLU A 145 -20.23 12.44 -16.18
C GLU A 145 -21.10 12.59 -14.92
N ILE A 146 -22.40 12.88 -15.11
CA ILE A 146 -23.36 13.00 -14.00
C ILE A 146 -24.09 11.66 -13.85
N PRO A 147 -24.03 11.03 -12.65
CA PRO A 147 -24.70 9.76 -12.42
C PRO A 147 -26.22 9.95 -12.28
N ASP A 148 -27.00 9.21 -13.08
CA ASP A 148 -28.46 9.21 -12.99
C ASP A 148 -29.02 8.21 -11.95
N SER A 149 -28.19 7.22 -11.56
CA SER A 149 -28.65 6.07 -10.76
C SER A 149 -28.33 6.16 -9.28
N ILE A 150 -27.70 7.26 -8.83
CA ILE A 150 -27.30 7.44 -7.44
C ILE A 150 -27.77 8.80 -6.91
N GLY A 151 -28.42 8.80 -5.75
CA GLY A 151 -28.93 10.02 -5.11
C GLY A 151 -27.87 10.73 -4.25
N TYR A 152 -28.00 12.04 -4.11
CA TYR A 152 -27.19 12.85 -3.20
C TYR A 152 -27.64 12.67 -1.74
N PRO A 153 -26.72 12.77 -0.73
CA PRO A 153 -25.31 13.09 -0.90
C PRO A 153 -24.49 11.90 -1.41
N ILE A 154 -23.46 12.20 -2.18
CA ILE A 154 -22.47 11.23 -2.68
C ILE A 154 -21.06 11.56 -2.22
N ILE A 155 -20.19 10.55 -2.21
CA ILE A 155 -18.75 10.73 -2.02
C ILE A 155 -18.01 10.27 -3.28
N THR A 156 -17.07 11.09 -3.76
CA THR A 156 -16.19 10.72 -4.86
C THR A 156 -14.88 10.12 -4.34
N LYS A 157 -14.33 9.16 -5.06
CA LYS A 157 -13.00 8.58 -4.78
C LYS A 157 -12.34 8.15 -6.07
N SER A 158 -11.01 8.27 -6.18
CA SER A 158 -10.26 7.63 -7.27
C SER A 158 -10.44 6.11 -7.21
N ILE A 159 -10.53 5.44 -8.36
CA ILE A 159 -10.73 4.00 -8.46
C ILE A 159 -9.53 3.26 -7.87
N SER A 160 -8.32 3.62 -8.30
CA SER A 160 -7.08 3.00 -7.85
C SER A 160 -6.26 3.94 -6.96
N PRO A 161 -5.56 3.45 -5.93
CA PRO A 161 -4.67 4.26 -5.12
C PRO A 161 -3.47 4.80 -5.91
N ASN A 162 -3.11 4.14 -7.02
CA ASN A 162 -2.00 4.53 -7.89
C ASN A 162 -2.42 5.52 -8.99
N SER A 163 -3.73 5.73 -9.21
CA SER A 163 -4.29 6.71 -10.13
C SER A 163 -4.96 7.83 -9.35
N GLY A 164 -4.67 9.08 -9.71
CA GLY A 164 -5.28 10.23 -9.06
C GLY A 164 -4.40 10.92 -8.01
N LYS A 165 -4.93 11.96 -7.40
CA LYS A 165 -4.25 12.82 -6.41
C LYS A 165 -4.75 12.58 -4.98
N TRP A 166 -5.17 11.38 -4.67
CA TRP A 166 -5.63 10.93 -3.34
C TRP A 166 -6.61 11.91 -2.66
N LYS A 167 -6.12 12.84 -1.80
CA LYS A 167 -7.01 13.76 -1.05
C LYS A 167 -7.81 14.72 -1.95
N SER A 168 -7.30 15.09 -3.10
CA SER A 168 -7.98 16.01 -4.02
C SER A 168 -9.08 15.34 -4.84
N ASP A 169 -9.15 14.00 -4.84
CA ASP A 169 -10.18 13.25 -5.54
C ASP A 169 -11.34 12.82 -4.62
N VAL A 170 -11.24 13.13 -3.31
CA VAL A 170 -12.27 12.81 -2.32
C VAL A 170 -13.09 14.06 -2.01
N HIS A 171 -14.34 14.05 -2.43
CA HIS A 171 -15.32 15.12 -2.17
C HIS A 171 -16.62 14.51 -1.67
N ILE A 172 -17.30 15.21 -0.76
CA ILE A 172 -18.69 14.94 -0.41
C ILE A 172 -19.52 15.99 -1.12
N CYS A 173 -20.42 15.55 -1.99
CA CYS A 173 -21.26 16.43 -2.82
C CYS A 173 -22.73 16.22 -2.41
N PHE A 174 -23.41 17.32 -2.06
CA PHE A 174 -24.82 17.32 -1.68
C PHE A 174 -25.74 17.65 -2.85
N SER A 175 -25.16 18.04 -4.00
CA SER A 175 -25.89 18.38 -5.22
C SER A 175 -25.05 18.10 -6.45
N GLU A 176 -25.72 18.07 -7.61
CA GLU A 176 -25.07 17.99 -8.92
C GLU A 176 -24.10 19.15 -9.15
N ALA A 177 -24.49 20.37 -8.77
CA ALA A 177 -23.65 21.55 -8.91
C ALA A 177 -22.33 21.42 -8.13
N GLU A 178 -22.37 20.81 -6.94
CA GLU A 178 -21.16 20.52 -6.15
C GLU A 178 -20.31 19.45 -6.81
N LEU A 179 -20.91 18.41 -7.40
CA LEU A 179 -20.18 17.37 -8.14
C LEU A 179 -19.47 17.97 -9.35
N ILE A 180 -20.16 18.78 -10.15
CA ILE A 180 -19.56 19.48 -11.31
C ILE A 180 -18.37 20.34 -10.87
N LYS A 181 -18.50 21.05 -9.75
CA LYS A 181 -17.39 21.83 -9.17
C LYS A 181 -16.22 20.93 -8.72
N ALA A 182 -16.52 19.79 -8.12
CA ALA A 182 -15.50 18.82 -7.67
C ALA A 182 -14.68 18.27 -8.85
N TYR A 183 -15.27 18.08 -10.03
CA TYR A 183 -14.57 17.61 -11.22
C TYR A 183 -13.40 18.49 -11.66
N ASN A 184 -13.36 19.77 -11.28
CA ASN A 184 -12.22 20.64 -11.57
C ASN A 184 -10.93 20.19 -10.83
N GLY A 185 -11.07 19.52 -9.69
CA GLY A 185 -9.96 18.97 -8.90
C GLY A 185 -9.61 17.52 -9.20
N ILE A 186 -10.56 16.77 -9.79
CA ILE A 186 -10.42 15.33 -10.02
C ILE A 186 -9.66 15.07 -11.31
N SER A 187 -8.65 14.23 -11.26
CA SER A 187 -7.73 13.97 -12.37
C SER A 187 -8.02 12.67 -13.14
N THR A 188 -8.87 11.79 -12.60
CA THR A 188 -9.13 10.44 -13.16
C THR A 188 -10.61 10.09 -13.05
N SER A 189 -11.00 8.92 -13.58
CA SER A 189 -12.31 8.32 -13.28
C SER A 189 -12.45 8.06 -11.78
N ILE A 190 -13.67 8.18 -11.30
CA ILE A 190 -14.03 8.06 -9.87
C ILE A 190 -15.04 6.95 -9.64
N VAL A 191 -15.18 6.55 -8.41
CA VAL A 191 -16.19 5.62 -7.93
C VAL A 191 -16.92 6.22 -6.73
#